data_c09a9b7b0d821692a768d18465442dcb
#
_entry.id   c09a9b7b0d821692a768d18465442dcb
#
_cell.length_a   1.000
_cell.length_b   1.000
_cell.length_c   1.000
_cell.angle_alpha   90.00
_cell.angle_beta   90.00
_cell.angle_gamma   90.00
#
_symmetry.space_group_name_H-M   'P 1'
#
loop_
_entity.id
_entity.type
_entity.pdbx_description
1 polymer ?
#
loop_
_entity_poly.entity_id
_entity_poly.type
_entity_poly.pdbx_seq_one_letter_code
_entity_poly.pdbx_strand_id
1 'polypeptide(L)'
;MNRFFRIALLVLMSAIGMSVMAQESAQIPVDPKVRIGKLSNGLTYYIRHNDYPKGQAEFYIAQKVGSIMEEDNQRGLAHFLEHMCFNGTKSFPGNNLVQWCESVGIKFGYNLNAYTSIERTVYNISGVPTARESVQDSCLLILHDWANDLLLDEKEIDAERSVIHEEWRSQMSPQQRVMEKLLPIMYPNSRYGYRLPIGIMDVVDNFPYQALRDYYE
;
A
#
# COMPACT_ATOMS: atom_id res chain seq x y z
N MET A 1 -21.56 26.15 -51.19
CA MET A 1 -21.99 26.16 -49.76
C MET A 1 -21.83 27.58 -49.25
N ASN A 2 -22.95 28.28 -49.00
CA ASN A 2 -23.00 29.72 -48.67
C ASN A 2 -22.29 30.02 -47.35
N ARG A 3 -21.61 31.18 -47.27
CA ARG A 3 -20.90 31.66 -46.07
C ARG A 3 -21.78 31.62 -44.81
N PHE A 4 -23.04 31.89 -44.91
CA PHE A 4 -24.07 31.79 -43.85
C PHE A 4 -24.23 30.34 -43.34
N PHE A 5 -24.17 29.35 -44.21
CA PHE A 5 -24.32 27.94 -43.83
C PHE A 5 -23.11 27.42 -43.07
N ARG A 6 -21.92 27.93 -43.40
CA ARG A 6 -20.68 27.59 -42.65
C ARG A 6 -20.66 28.20 -41.25
N ILE A 7 -21.15 29.44 -41.11
CA ILE A 7 -21.22 30.10 -39.80
C ILE A 7 -22.28 29.43 -38.93
N ALA A 8 -23.46 29.09 -39.50
CA ALA A 8 -24.51 28.37 -38.76
C ALA A 8 -24.05 26.98 -38.31
N LEU A 9 -23.25 26.26 -39.12
CA LEU A 9 -22.71 24.96 -38.77
C LEU A 9 -21.66 25.06 -37.68
N LEU A 10 -20.79 26.09 -37.68
CA LEU A 10 -19.81 26.36 -36.64
C LEU A 10 -20.45 26.75 -35.30
N VAL A 11 -21.51 27.55 -35.34
CA VAL A 11 -22.28 27.91 -34.12
C VAL A 11 -23.04 26.72 -33.57
N LEU A 12 -23.57 25.83 -34.42
CA LEU A 12 -24.24 24.60 -34.01
C LEU A 12 -23.24 23.61 -33.39
N MET A 13 -22.02 23.46 -33.96
CA MET A 13 -20.95 22.62 -33.41
C MET A 13 -20.44 23.19 -32.09
N SER A 14 -20.33 24.51 -31.92
CA SER A 14 -19.92 25.09 -30.65
C SER A 14 -21.01 24.96 -29.58
N ALA A 15 -22.30 25.01 -29.95
CA ALA A 15 -23.41 24.79 -29.02
C ALA A 15 -23.51 23.32 -28.56
N ILE A 16 -23.23 22.38 -29.46
CA ILE A 16 -23.17 20.93 -29.11
C ILE A 16 -21.91 20.62 -28.25
N GLY A 17 -20.79 21.29 -28.52
CA GLY A 17 -19.55 21.13 -27.71
C GLY A 17 -19.67 21.66 -26.28
N MET A 18 -20.56 22.65 -26.02
CA MET A 18 -20.79 23.19 -24.68
C MET A 18 -21.80 22.37 -23.86
N SER A 19 -22.49 21.40 -24.45
CA SER A 19 -23.44 20.53 -23.73
C SER A 19 -22.81 19.25 -23.16
N VAL A 20 -21.54 18.99 -23.40
CA VAL A 20 -20.77 18.02 -22.64
C VAL A 20 -20.21 18.71 -21.39
N MET A 21 -21.10 19.28 -20.58
CA MET A 21 -20.81 19.47 -19.17
C MET A 21 -20.54 18.07 -18.63
N ALA A 22 -19.33 17.86 -18.17
CA ALA A 22 -19.04 16.66 -17.42
C ALA A 22 -20.13 16.55 -16.35
N GLN A 23 -21.01 15.56 -16.51
CA GLN A 23 -22.01 15.26 -15.51
C GLN A 23 -21.17 14.93 -14.28
N GLU A 24 -21.16 15.81 -13.28
CA GLU A 24 -20.50 15.52 -12.02
C GLU A 24 -21.01 14.15 -11.62
N SER A 25 -20.12 13.16 -11.66
CA SER A 25 -20.49 11.81 -11.25
C SER A 25 -20.98 11.95 -9.82
N ALA A 26 -22.26 11.66 -9.60
CA ALA A 26 -22.87 11.74 -8.28
C ALA A 26 -21.95 11.01 -7.31
N GLN A 27 -21.42 11.71 -6.31
CA GLN A 27 -20.57 11.10 -5.30
C GLN A 27 -21.32 9.91 -4.71
N ILE A 28 -20.70 8.75 -4.75
CA ILE A 28 -21.26 7.56 -4.09
C ILE A 28 -21.39 7.91 -2.62
N PRO A 29 -22.61 7.84 -2.04
CA PRO A 29 -22.81 8.21 -0.65
C PRO A 29 -22.02 7.25 0.26
N VAL A 30 -21.38 7.80 1.28
CA VAL A 30 -20.69 7.01 2.31
C VAL A 30 -21.74 6.23 3.10
N ASP A 31 -21.48 4.93 3.39
CA ASP A 31 -22.34 4.13 4.26
C ASP A 31 -22.53 4.86 5.61
N PRO A 32 -23.76 5.22 6.02
CA PRO A 32 -24.02 5.96 7.26
C PRO A 32 -23.63 5.18 8.52
N LYS A 33 -23.38 3.89 8.42
CA LYS A 33 -22.89 3.04 9.52
C LYS A 33 -21.37 3.13 9.72
N VAL A 34 -20.64 3.76 8.80
CA VAL A 34 -19.20 3.99 8.95
C VAL A 34 -18.97 5.21 9.82
N ARG A 35 -18.25 5.04 10.93
CA ARG A 35 -17.71 6.16 11.71
C ARG A 35 -16.39 6.59 11.11
N ILE A 36 -16.32 7.84 10.70
CA ILE A 36 -15.11 8.45 10.16
C ILE A 36 -14.65 9.52 11.12
N GLY A 37 -13.36 9.51 11.45
CA GLY A 37 -12.75 10.54 12.28
C GLY A 37 -11.31 10.79 11.92
N LYS A 38 -10.72 11.79 12.53
CA LYS A 38 -9.33 12.18 12.33
C LYS A 38 -8.63 12.37 13.68
N LEU A 39 -7.47 11.76 13.83
CA LEU A 39 -6.63 11.95 15.00
C LEU A 39 -5.89 13.30 14.94
N SER A 40 -5.35 13.75 16.06
CA SER A 40 -4.61 15.03 16.15
C SER A 40 -3.38 15.08 15.25
N ASN A 41 -2.75 13.94 14.97
CA ASN A 41 -1.62 13.81 14.05
C ASN A 41 -2.03 13.77 12.56
N GLY A 42 -3.34 13.86 12.26
CA GLY A 42 -3.84 13.86 10.89
C GLY A 42 -4.27 12.51 10.33
N LEU A 43 -4.02 11.39 11.04
CA LEU A 43 -4.46 10.07 10.60
C LEU A 43 -5.99 9.99 10.59
N THR A 44 -6.55 9.56 9.46
CA THR A 44 -8.00 9.35 9.30
C THR A 44 -8.32 7.89 9.63
N TYR A 45 -9.33 7.68 10.46
CA TYR A 45 -9.79 6.34 10.79
C TYR A 45 -11.21 6.10 10.32
N TYR A 46 -11.51 4.84 10.02
CA TYR A 46 -12.82 4.34 9.62
C TYR A 46 -13.17 3.17 10.50
N ILE A 47 -14.32 3.23 11.18
CA ILE A 47 -14.82 2.12 12.01
C ILE A 47 -16.20 1.74 11.51
N ARG A 48 -16.37 0.45 11.20
CA ARG A 48 -17.62 -0.09 10.71
C ARG A 48 -17.98 -1.33 11.51
N HIS A 49 -19.14 -1.32 12.18
CA HIS A 49 -19.68 -2.54 12.80
C HIS A 49 -20.14 -3.52 11.73
N ASN A 50 -19.83 -4.81 11.92
CA ASN A 50 -20.20 -5.88 11.02
C ASN A 50 -20.66 -7.10 11.83
N ASP A 51 -21.79 -7.69 11.45
CA ASP A 51 -22.39 -8.83 12.13
C ASP A 51 -21.93 -10.19 11.57
N TYR A 52 -21.18 -10.18 10.49
CA TYR A 52 -20.69 -11.38 9.83
C TYR A 52 -19.25 -11.22 9.32
N PRO A 53 -18.38 -12.22 9.63
CA PRO A 53 -18.59 -13.32 10.58
C PRO A 53 -18.65 -12.85 12.03
N LYS A 54 -19.47 -13.52 12.84
CA LYS A 54 -19.61 -13.18 14.28
C LYS A 54 -18.30 -13.43 15.05
N GLY A 55 -18.00 -12.54 15.99
CA GLY A 55 -16.88 -12.70 16.92
C GLY A 55 -15.52 -12.50 16.28
N GLN A 56 -15.46 -11.83 15.14
CA GLN A 56 -14.23 -11.50 14.44
C GLN A 56 -14.16 -10.00 14.12
N ALA A 57 -12.94 -9.47 14.09
CA ALA A 57 -12.64 -8.11 13.67
C ALA A 57 -11.54 -8.12 12.58
N GLU A 58 -11.53 -7.06 11.81
CA GLU A 58 -10.56 -6.79 10.76
C GLU A 58 -9.85 -5.48 11.08
N PHE A 59 -8.53 -5.49 11.03
CA PHE A 59 -7.69 -4.31 11.26
C PHE A 59 -6.86 -4.03 10.02
N TYR A 60 -6.87 -2.77 9.59
CA TYR A 60 -6.11 -2.32 8.42
C TYR A 60 -5.38 -1.02 8.74
N ILE A 61 -4.16 -0.90 8.24
CA ILE A 61 -3.52 0.39 8.05
C ILE A 61 -3.15 0.53 6.58
N ALA A 62 -3.57 1.61 5.94
CA ALA A 62 -3.30 1.90 4.55
C ALA A 62 -2.54 3.23 4.46
N GLN A 63 -1.35 3.16 3.91
CA GLN A 63 -0.49 4.32 3.68
C GLN A 63 -0.52 4.68 2.20
N LYS A 64 -0.65 5.96 1.89
CA LYS A 64 -0.52 6.49 0.51
C LYS A 64 0.96 6.65 0.15
N VAL A 65 1.72 5.63 0.42
CA VAL A 65 3.15 5.52 0.17
C VAL A 65 3.39 4.19 -0.53
N GLY A 66 4.06 4.23 -1.67
CA GLY A 66 4.41 3.06 -2.46
C GLY A 66 5.64 3.36 -3.30
N SER A 67 5.99 2.48 -4.21
CA SER A 67 7.22 2.56 -5.00
C SER A 67 7.34 3.83 -5.86
N ILE A 68 6.24 4.52 -6.16
CA ILE A 68 6.25 5.79 -6.90
C ILE A 68 6.94 6.91 -6.12
N MET A 69 6.97 6.83 -4.80
CA MET A 69 7.60 7.82 -3.92
C MET A 69 9.11 7.65 -3.81
N GLU A 70 9.63 6.50 -4.21
CA GLU A 70 11.06 6.19 -4.13
C GLU A 70 11.90 7.09 -5.02
N GLU A 71 13.08 7.48 -4.55
CA GLU A 71 14.13 8.04 -5.39
C GLU A 71 14.88 6.91 -6.14
N ASP A 72 15.77 7.25 -7.08
CA ASP A 72 16.43 6.23 -7.91
C ASP A 72 17.32 5.27 -7.10
N ASN A 73 17.92 5.76 -6.03
CA ASN A 73 18.73 4.97 -5.09
C ASN A 73 17.91 4.28 -4.00
N GLN A 74 16.57 4.40 -4.03
CA GLN A 74 15.64 3.81 -3.07
C GLN A 74 14.73 2.77 -3.72
N ARG A 75 14.97 2.40 -4.97
CA ARG A 75 14.08 1.51 -5.74
C ARG A 75 14.01 0.11 -5.13
N GLY A 76 12.86 -0.19 -4.54
CA GLY A 76 12.57 -1.41 -3.80
C GLY A 76 12.41 -1.21 -2.29
N LEU A 77 12.71 -0.03 -1.74
CA LEU A 77 12.63 0.23 -0.30
C LEU A 77 11.19 0.25 0.23
N ALA A 78 10.21 0.63 -0.58
CA ALA A 78 8.80 0.55 -0.19
C ALA A 78 8.38 -0.89 0.15
N HIS A 79 8.74 -1.82 -0.71
CA HIS A 79 8.48 -3.24 -0.53
C HIS A 79 9.37 -3.86 0.57
N PHE A 80 10.63 -3.46 0.61
CA PHE A 80 11.54 -3.90 1.66
C PHE A 80 11.04 -3.48 3.05
N LEU A 81 10.54 -2.26 3.19
CA LEU A 81 9.97 -1.75 4.44
C LEU A 81 8.71 -2.53 4.83
N GLU A 82 7.91 -2.96 3.87
CA GLU A 82 6.77 -3.84 4.12
C GLU A 82 7.21 -5.11 4.85
N HIS A 83 8.25 -5.79 4.38
CA HIS A 83 8.80 -6.98 5.00
C HIS A 83 9.32 -6.69 6.42
N MET A 84 10.01 -5.57 6.60
CA MET A 84 10.56 -5.18 7.91
C MET A 84 9.49 -4.94 8.98
N CYS A 85 8.25 -4.67 8.60
CA CYS A 85 7.13 -4.57 9.53
C CYS A 85 6.87 -5.89 10.29
N PHE A 86 7.33 -7.02 9.77
CA PHE A 86 7.22 -8.33 10.43
C PHE A 86 8.50 -8.76 11.15
N ASN A 87 9.60 -8.03 10.96
CA ASN A 87 10.95 -8.35 11.46
C ASN A 87 11.36 -7.55 12.71
N GLY A 88 10.38 -7.03 13.45
CA GLY A 88 10.60 -6.42 14.74
C GLY A 88 10.10 -4.98 14.87
N THR A 89 9.28 -4.80 15.88
CA THR A 89 8.81 -3.50 16.33
C THR A 89 9.22 -3.28 17.79
N LYS A 90 9.07 -2.08 18.28
CA LYS A 90 9.38 -1.73 19.67
C LYS A 90 8.62 -2.58 20.67
N SER A 91 7.33 -2.82 20.45
CA SER A 91 6.51 -3.64 21.34
C SER A 91 6.65 -5.14 21.07
N PHE A 92 7.07 -5.52 19.87
CA PHE A 92 7.24 -6.90 19.44
C PHE A 92 8.61 -7.11 18.75
N PRO A 93 9.73 -7.15 19.52
CA PRO A 93 11.06 -7.29 18.95
C PRO A 93 11.25 -8.63 18.22
N GLY A 94 12.03 -8.61 17.13
CA GLY A 94 12.35 -9.80 16.32
C GLY A 94 11.06 -10.44 15.78
N ASN A 95 10.91 -11.75 15.95
CA ASN A 95 9.75 -12.52 15.47
C ASN A 95 8.54 -12.53 16.45
N ASN A 96 8.58 -11.74 17.52
CA ASN A 96 7.55 -11.79 18.56
C ASN A 96 6.16 -11.38 18.07
N LEU A 97 6.06 -10.51 17.07
CA LEU A 97 4.80 -10.12 16.45
C LEU A 97 4.10 -11.33 15.82
N VAL A 98 4.80 -12.07 14.98
CA VAL A 98 4.26 -13.25 14.30
C VAL A 98 3.90 -14.33 15.32
N GLN A 99 4.77 -14.60 16.28
CA GLN A 99 4.53 -15.58 17.36
C GLN A 99 3.32 -15.21 18.22
N TRP A 100 3.17 -13.93 18.56
CA TRP A 100 1.99 -13.46 19.31
C TRP A 100 0.72 -13.64 18.48
N CYS A 101 0.71 -13.24 17.22
CA CYS A 101 -0.42 -13.42 16.31
C CYS A 101 -0.85 -14.89 16.24
N GLU A 102 0.11 -15.80 16.03
CA GLU A 102 -0.16 -17.23 15.97
C GLU A 102 -0.71 -17.79 17.29
N SER A 103 -0.23 -17.30 18.44
CA SER A 103 -0.72 -17.69 19.77
C SER A 103 -2.19 -17.37 20.02
N VAL A 104 -2.73 -16.39 19.30
CA VAL A 104 -4.16 -15.99 19.36
C VAL A 104 -4.98 -16.47 18.17
N GLY A 105 -4.40 -17.31 17.31
CA GLY A 105 -5.07 -17.92 16.17
C GLY A 105 -5.01 -17.14 14.86
N ILE A 106 -4.20 -16.07 14.81
CA ILE A 106 -3.94 -15.25 13.61
C ILE A 106 -2.71 -15.83 12.89
N LYS A 107 -2.89 -16.41 11.71
CA LYS A 107 -1.83 -17.09 10.95
C LYS A 107 -1.16 -16.15 9.98
N PHE A 108 0.19 -16.11 9.98
CA PHE A 108 0.98 -15.40 9.00
C PHE A 108 0.71 -15.93 7.57
N GLY A 109 0.63 -15.02 6.60
CA GLY A 109 0.35 -15.35 5.21
C GLY A 109 -1.13 -15.67 4.91
N TYR A 110 -1.97 -15.85 5.94
CA TYR A 110 -3.41 -16.08 5.78
C TYR A 110 -4.26 -14.96 6.41
N ASN A 111 -4.06 -14.68 7.68
CA ASN A 111 -4.77 -13.63 8.43
C ASN A 111 -3.94 -12.35 8.57
N LEU A 112 -2.63 -12.51 8.76
CA LEU A 112 -1.66 -11.43 8.89
C LEU A 112 -0.95 -11.30 7.56
N ASN A 113 -1.16 -10.19 6.87
CA ASN A 113 -0.65 -9.93 5.52
C ASN A 113 -0.32 -8.46 5.30
N ALA A 114 0.43 -8.21 4.22
CA ALA A 114 0.64 -6.88 3.67
C ALA A 114 0.77 -6.96 2.15
N TYR A 115 0.70 -5.83 1.49
CA TYR A 115 1.11 -5.68 0.10
C TYR A 115 1.57 -4.26 -0.20
N THR A 116 2.57 -4.14 -1.04
CA THR A 116 3.05 -2.89 -1.60
C THR A 116 2.67 -2.78 -3.08
N SER A 117 2.10 -1.65 -3.44
CA SER A 117 1.82 -1.28 -4.83
C SER A 117 2.61 -0.02 -5.22
N ILE A 118 2.39 0.47 -6.43
CA ILE A 118 3.03 1.69 -6.91
C ILE A 118 2.63 2.89 -6.05
N GLU A 119 1.38 3.00 -5.59
CA GLU A 119 0.86 4.20 -4.91
C GLU A 119 0.61 4.03 -3.41
N ARG A 120 0.58 2.80 -2.91
CA ARG A 120 0.19 2.53 -1.53
C ARG A 120 0.78 1.23 -0.99
N THR A 121 0.93 1.20 0.33
CA THR A 121 1.21 -0.01 1.09
C THR A 121 0.07 -0.24 2.09
N VAL A 122 -0.39 -1.46 2.19
CA VAL A 122 -1.50 -1.84 3.09
C VAL A 122 -1.09 -3.04 3.90
N TYR A 123 -1.33 -2.97 5.21
CA TYR A 123 -1.15 -4.07 6.15
C TYR A 123 -2.51 -4.44 6.73
N ASN A 124 -2.74 -5.72 6.97
CA ASN A 124 -3.98 -6.19 7.56
C ASN A 124 -3.79 -7.33 8.55
N ILE A 125 -4.66 -7.33 9.55
CA ILE A 125 -4.83 -8.41 10.52
C ILE A 125 -6.30 -8.80 10.46
N SER A 126 -6.59 -9.98 9.91
CA SER A 126 -7.94 -10.45 9.57
C SER A 126 -8.39 -11.56 10.50
N GLY A 127 -9.71 -11.70 10.67
CA GLY A 127 -10.29 -12.78 11.46
C GLY A 127 -9.91 -12.74 12.94
N VAL A 128 -9.63 -11.56 13.49
CA VAL A 128 -9.19 -11.37 14.89
C VAL A 128 -10.31 -11.73 15.85
N PRO A 129 -10.10 -12.66 16.81
CA PRO A 129 -11.11 -13.02 17.79
C PRO A 129 -11.48 -11.84 18.69
N THR A 130 -12.77 -11.51 18.80
CA THR A 130 -13.26 -10.37 19.61
C THR A 130 -13.70 -10.74 21.02
N ALA A 131 -13.57 -12.00 21.42
CA ALA A 131 -13.94 -12.47 22.74
C ALA A 131 -13.09 -11.88 23.88
N ARG A 132 -11.87 -11.44 23.58
CA ARG A 132 -10.95 -10.82 24.54
C ARG A 132 -10.53 -9.43 24.02
N GLU A 133 -10.87 -8.39 24.75
CA GLU A 133 -10.53 -7.00 24.44
C GLU A 133 -9.02 -6.80 24.28
N SER A 134 -8.22 -7.44 25.13
CA SER A 134 -6.75 -7.36 25.07
C SER A 134 -6.15 -7.81 23.73
N VAL A 135 -6.82 -8.70 22.99
CA VAL A 135 -6.37 -9.09 21.65
C VAL A 135 -6.58 -7.96 20.65
N GLN A 136 -7.70 -7.24 20.76
CA GLN A 136 -8.00 -6.09 19.92
C GLN A 136 -7.05 -4.93 20.22
N ASP A 137 -6.77 -4.66 21.49
CA ASP A 137 -5.81 -3.64 21.92
C ASP A 137 -4.41 -3.93 21.37
N SER A 138 -3.98 -5.20 21.41
CA SER A 138 -2.69 -5.60 20.83
C SER A 138 -2.66 -5.44 19.33
N CYS A 139 -3.76 -5.71 18.61
CA CYS A 139 -3.84 -5.45 17.17
C CYS A 139 -3.72 -3.93 16.87
N LEU A 140 -4.34 -3.08 17.65
CA LEU A 140 -4.18 -1.63 17.52
C LEU A 140 -2.75 -1.18 17.83
N LEU A 141 -2.10 -1.78 18.82
CA LEU A 141 -0.69 -1.53 19.13
C LEU A 141 0.22 -1.95 17.97
N ILE A 142 -0.06 -3.09 17.32
CA ILE A 142 0.67 -3.51 16.11
C ILE A 142 0.53 -2.47 15.00
N LEU A 143 -0.69 -1.97 14.73
CA LEU A 143 -0.88 -0.92 13.72
C LEU A 143 -0.11 0.36 14.08
N HIS A 144 -0.07 0.72 15.36
CA HIS A 144 0.70 1.87 15.85
C HIS A 144 2.20 1.66 15.61
N ASP A 145 2.73 0.51 15.99
CA ASP A 145 4.14 0.19 15.85
C ASP A 145 4.56 0.16 14.37
N TRP A 146 3.74 -0.38 13.48
CA TRP A 146 4.00 -0.33 12.04
C TRP A 146 4.11 1.11 11.51
N ALA A 147 3.33 2.02 12.07
CA ALA A 147 3.34 3.41 11.65
C ALA A 147 4.53 4.22 12.21
N ASN A 148 5.05 3.88 13.42
CA ASN A 148 5.95 4.78 14.14
C ASN A 148 7.15 4.11 14.84
N ASP A 149 7.12 2.79 15.08
CA ASP A 149 8.03 2.15 16.03
C ASP A 149 8.70 0.88 15.46
N LEU A 150 9.05 0.87 14.14
CA LEU A 150 9.87 -0.20 13.56
C LEU A 150 11.29 -0.10 14.09
N LEU A 151 11.90 -1.25 14.41
CA LEU A 151 13.27 -1.30 14.93
C LEU A 151 14.30 -1.13 13.81
N LEU A 152 14.03 -1.66 12.62
CA LEU A 152 14.93 -1.64 11.45
C LEU A 152 16.36 -2.07 11.83
N ASP A 153 16.43 -3.21 12.54
CA ASP A 153 17.69 -3.81 12.99
C ASP A 153 18.53 -4.21 11.77
N GLU A 154 19.83 -3.88 11.80
CA GLU A 154 20.73 -4.10 10.67
C GLU A 154 20.89 -5.58 10.31
N LYS A 155 20.89 -6.44 11.32
CA LYS A 155 20.97 -7.88 11.12
C LYS A 155 19.71 -8.43 10.43
N GLU A 156 18.54 -7.93 10.81
CA GLU A 156 17.27 -8.33 10.18
C GLU A 156 17.18 -7.76 8.76
N ILE A 157 17.64 -6.53 8.52
CA ILE A 157 17.74 -5.95 7.17
C ILE A 157 18.64 -6.82 6.29
N ASP A 158 19.83 -7.20 6.75
CA ASP A 158 20.74 -8.01 5.95
C ASP A 158 20.17 -9.42 5.67
N ALA A 159 19.48 -10.02 6.62
CA ALA A 159 18.81 -11.30 6.42
C ALA A 159 17.70 -11.19 5.36
N GLU A 160 16.92 -10.09 5.38
CA GLU A 160 15.79 -9.87 4.49
C GLU A 160 16.18 -9.62 3.03
N ARG A 161 17.40 -9.10 2.76
CA ARG A 161 17.89 -8.93 1.37
C ARG A 161 17.80 -10.24 0.58
N SER A 162 18.18 -11.35 1.20
CA SER A 162 18.13 -12.67 0.54
C SER A 162 16.68 -13.14 0.29
N VAL A 163 15.74 -12.79 1.15
CA VAL A 163 14.31 -13.12 0.99
C VAL A 163 13.74 -12.37 -0.21
N ILE A 164 13.97 -11.06 -0.30
CA ILE A 164 13.55 -10.23 -1.45
C ILE A 164 14.16 -10.74 -2.76
N HIS A 165 15.43 -11.17 -2.73
CA HIS A 165 16.09 -11.78 -3.88
C HIS A 165 15.39 -13.05 -4.38
N GLU A 166 15.02 -13.95 -3.45
CA GLU A 166 14.31 -15.18 -3.78
C GLU A 166 12.90 -14.87 -4.31
N GLU A 167 12.23 -13.88 -3.76
CA GLU A 167 10.94 -13.44 -4.26
C GLU A 167 11.05 -12.89 -5.69
N TRP A 168 12.00 -11.97 -5.92
CA TRP A 168 12.28 -11.46 -7.27
C TRP A 168 12.54 -12.60 -8.26
N ARG A 169 13.38 -13.57 -7.88
CA ARG A 169 13.70 -14.72 -8.72
C ARG A 169 12.46 -15.57 -9.03
N SER A 170 11.60 -15.79 -8.05
CA SER A 170 10.37 -16.57 -8.21
C SER A 170 9.33 -15.88 -9.11
N GLN A 171 9.29 -14.56 -9.12
CA GLN A 171 8.42 -13.75 -9.94
C GLN A 171 8.89 -13.63 -11.41
N MET A 172 10.16 -13.96 -11.70
CA MET A 172 10.76 -13.83 -13.04
C MET A 172 10.17 -14.81 -14.05
N SER A 173 8.93 -14.52 -14.49
CA SER A 173 8.24 -15.21 -15.58
C SER A 173 8.47 -14.53 -16.94
N PRO A 174 8.17 -15.18 -18.07
CA PRO A 174 8.14 -14.51 -19.37
C PRO A 174 7.21 -13.29 -19.41
N GLN A 175 6.07 -13.37 -18.74
CA GLN A 175 5.09 -12.30 -18.64
C GLN A 175 5.66 -11.09 -17.89
N GLN A 176 6.35 -11.33 -16.76
CA GLN A 176 7.00 -10.27 -16.00
C GLN A 176 8.05 -9.53 -16.85
N ARG A 177 8.90 -10.26 -17.56
CA ARG A 177 9.90 -9.64 -18.44
C ARG A 177 9.29 -8.82 -19.59
N VAL A 178 8.14 -9.24 -20.11
CA VAL A 178 7.39 -8.46 -21.11
C VAL A 178 6.82 -7.20 -20.46
N MET A 179 6.25 -7.31 -19.27
CA MET A 179 5.65 -6.18 -18.56
C MET A 179 6.71 -5.10 -18.22
N GLU A 180 7.88 -5.49 -17.75
CA GLU A 180 9.00 -4.57 -17.47
C GLU A 180 9.44 -3.75 -18.70
N LYS A 181 9.36 -4.35 -19.90
CA LYS A 181 9.67 -3.65 -21.16
C LYS A 181 8.50 -2.83 -21.68
N LEU A 182 7.28 -3.25 -21.39
CA LEU A 182 6.06 -2.62 -21.90
C LEU A 182 5.69 -1.37 -21.08
N LEU A 183 5.86 -1.40 -19.76
CA LEU A 183 5.48 -0.30 -18.88
C LEU A 183 6.13 1.04 -19.26
N PRO A 184 7.43 1.14 -19.56
CA PRO A 184 8.04 2.41 -20.00
C PRO A 184 7.48 2.93 -21.33
N ILE A 185 6.98 2.04 -22.19
CA ILE A 185 6.35 2.40 -23.47
C ILE A 185 4.93 2.90 -23.24
N MET A 186 4.18 2.25 -22.33
CA MET A 186 2.80 2.63 -22.00
C MET A 186 2.74 3.92 -21.18
N TYR A 187 3.74 4.16 -20.34
CA TYR A 187 3.81 5.33 -19.44
C TYR A 187 5.12 6.11 -19.66
N PRO A 188 5.32 6.68 -20.85
CA PRO A 188 6.54 7.43 -21.15
C PRO A 188 6.63 8.68 -20.27
N ASN A 189 7.83 8.97 -19.74
CA ASN A 189 8.10 10.10 -18.85
C ASN A 189 7.32 10.08 -17.51
N SER A 190 6.83 8.94 -17.10
CA SER A 190 6.12 8.75 -15.84
C SER A 190 6.82 7.72 -14.96
N ARG A 191 6.86 7.96 -13.65
CA ARG A 191 7.37 6.99 -12.67
C ARG A 191 6.63 5.63 -12.72
N TYR A 192 5.38 5.58 -13.17
CA TYR A 192 4.64 4.33 -13.40
C TYR A 192 5.34 3.38 -14.37
N GLY A 193 6.11 3.91 -15.32
CA GLY A 193 6.84 3.11 -16.30
C GLY A 193 8.01 2.31 -15.73
N TYR A 194 8.53 2.68 -14.55
CA TYR A 194 9.79 2.10 -14.06
C TYR A 194 9.89 1.98 -12.52
N ARG A 195 8.83 2.26 -11.77
CA ARG A 195 8.77 2.11 -10.31
C ARG A 195 7.96 0.87 -9.91
N LEU A 196 8.42 -0.32 -10.36
CA LEU A 196 7.83 -1.56 -9.87
C LEU A 196 8.21 -1.79 -8.40
N PRO A 197 7.27 -2.25 -7.54
CA PRO A 197 7.51 -2.42 -6.10
C PRO A 197 8.68 -3.35 -5.76
N ILE A 198 8.91 -4.39 -6.55
CA ILE A 198 10.04 -5.31 -6.33
C ILE A 198 11.42 -4.60 -6.43
N GLY A 199 11.46 -3.45 -7.07
CA GLY A 199 12.65 -2.61 -7.16
C GLY A 199 13.73 -3.12 -8.11
N ILE A 200 14.96 -2.74 -7.80
CA ILE A 200 16.18 -3.15 -8.51
C ILE A 200 17.09 -3.88 -7.52
N MET A 201 17.51 -5.09 -7.86
CA MET A 201 18.31 -5.92 -6.96
C MET A 201 19.65 -5.29 -6.59
N ASP A 202 20.29 -4.57 -7.50
CA ASP A 202 21.51 -3.82 -7.17
C ASP A 202 21.28 -2.77 -6.05
N VAL A 203 20.13 -2.13 -6.02
CA VAL A 203 19.74 -1.22 -4.93
C VAL A 203 19.42 -2.01 -3.67
N VAL A 204 18.62 -3.08 -3.78
CA VAL A 204 18.21 -3.93 -2.64
C VAL A 204 19.44 -4.53 -1.93
N ASP A 205 20.45 -4.95 -2.68
CA ASP A 205 21.66 -5.52 -2.12
C ASP A 205 22.57 -4.50 -1.42
N ASN A 206 22.59 -3.26 -1.91
CA ASN A 206 23.62 -2.29 -1.56
C ASN A 206 23.12 -1.02 -0.86
N PHE A 207 21.81 -0.83 -0.65
CA PHE A 207 21.34 0.36 0.05
C PHE A 207 21.91 0.42 1.48
N PRO A 208 22.36 1.60 1.95
CA PRO A 208 22.80 1.79 3.33
C PRO A 208 21.58 1.76 4.27
N TYR A 209 21.74 1.18 5.46
CA TYR A 209 20.64 1.07 6.45
C TYR A 209 19.92 2.39 6.70
N GLN A 210 20.68 3.50 6.69
CA GLN A 210 20.10 4.82 6.88
C GLN A 210 19.09 5.19 5.78
N ALA A 211 19.29 4.75 4.53
CA ALA A 211 18.35 5.03 3.45
C ALA A 211 16.97 4.39 3.69
N LEU A 212 16.92 3.21 4.32
CA LEU A 212 15.66 2.59 4.70
C LEU A 212 15.00 3.32 5.88
N ARG A 213 15.78 3.77 6.86
CA ARG A 213 15.29 4.57 7.99
C ARG A 213 14.75 5.92 7.50
N ASP A 214 15.48 6.60 6.62
CA ASP A 214 15.04 7.88 6.02
C ASP A 214 13.74 7.71 5.21
N TYR A 215 13.61 6.57 4.49
CA TYR A 215 12.39 6.25 3.76
C TYR A 215 11.19 5.99 4.69
N TYR A 216 11.43 5.35 5.83
CA TYR A 216 10.40 5.12 6.85
C TYR A 216 9.92 6.43 7.49
N GLU A 217 10.81 7.34 7.83
CA GLU A 217 10.50 8.66 8.39
C GLU A 217 9.79 9.61 7.40
#